data_08ace987064cd7f2ffe4632d90a7a337
#
_entry.id   08ace987064cd7f2ffe4632d90a7a337
#
_cell.length_a   1.000
_cell.length_b   1.000
_cell.length_c   1.000
_cell.angle_alpha   90.00
_cell.angle_beta   90.00
_cell.angle_gamma   90.00
#
_symmetry.space_group_name_H-M   'P 1'
#
loop_
_entity.id
_entity.type
_entity.pdbx_description
1 polymer ?
#
loop_
_entity_poly.entity_id
_entity_poly.type
_entity_poly.pdbx_seq_one_letter_code
_entity_poly.pdbx_strand_id
1 'polypeptide(L)'
;MTYLEFRTQLFDLGCFSIRQVYAWQPDFDRNNLTRWIKKGLLVRLRQEYFAFPEYLRRPDFAQYIANRIYRPSYISLHTALSFYGLIPEAVVQITSVSTLKTATFRNPFGEYSYKSIKSGLMFGYEPRPMADGRTLLFATPEKALLDLLYLYPFYDKEEELEQLRLDEDYMQEELDRERLGEYLGRFRSKALEKRTAVLMKIYEL
;
A
#
# COMPACT_ATOMS: atom_id res chain seq x y z
N MET A 1 -18.23 17.82 24.22
CA MET A 1 -16.99 17.99 23.46
C MET A 1 -17.26 18.81 22.20
N THR A 2 -16.49 19.86 22.01
CA THR A 2 -16.55 20.72 20.81
C THR A 2 -15.72 20.11 19.66
N TYR A 3 -15.95 20.56 18.43
CA TYR A 3 -15.12 20.16 17.28
C TYR A 3 -13.66 20.62 17.43
N LEU A 4 -13.44 21.77 18.04
CA LEU A 4 -12.09 22.32 18.21
C LEU A 4 -11.24 21.44 19.16
N GLU A 5 -11.79 21.03 20.28
CA GLU A 5 -11.14 20.09 21.21
C GLU A 5 -10.81 18.77 20.52
N PHE A 6 -11.77 18.20 19.78
CA PHE A 6 -11.60 16.98 19.02
C PHE A 6 -10.48 17.10 17.97
N ARG A 7 -10.46 18.21 17.23
CA ARG A 7 -9.45 18.48 16.22
C ARG A 7 -8.05 18.62 16.83
N THR A 8 -7.93 19.40 17.91
CA THR A 8 -6.65 19.59 18.61
C THR A 8 -6.00 18.28 19.03
N GLN A 9 -6.79 17.32 19.48
CA GLN A 9 -6.29 16.03 19.95
C GLN A 9 -5.95 15.03 18.83
N LEU A 10 -6.67 15.07 17.73
CA LEU A 10 -6.59 14.00 16.72
C LEU A 10 -5.98 14.46 15.39
N PHE A 11 -5.79 15.76 15.20
CA PHE A 11 -5.32 16.29 13.91
C PHE A 11 -3.97 15.69 13.50
N ASP A 12 -3.00 15.64 14.40
CA ASP A 12 -1.65 15.16 14.11
C ASP A 12 -1.56 13.65 13.82
N LEU A 13 -2.60 12.89 14.19
CA LEU A 13 -2.70 11.49 13.76
C LEU A 13 -2.91 11.35 12.25
N GLY A 14 -3.41 12.39 11.60
CA GLY A 14 -3.76 12.41 10.17
C GLY A 14 -4.96 11.53 9.85
N CYS A 15 -4.81 10.22 10.03
CA CYS A 15 -5.85 9.21 9.91
C CYS A 15 -6.07 8.53 11.26
N PHE A 16 -7.32 8.45 11.71
CA PHE A 16 -7.68 7.85 13.00
C PHE A 16 -8.93 6.97 12.90
N SER A 17 -9.01 6.01 13.81
CA SER A 17 -10.19 5.13 13.96
C SER A 17 -11.09 5.60 15.10
N ILE A 18 -12.35 5.19 15.05
CA ILE A 18 -13.31 5.41 16.15
C ILE A 18 -12.80 4.81 17.48
N ARG A 19 -12.04 3.72 17.43
CA ARG A 19 -11.45 3.10 18.63
C ARG A 19 -10.44 4.02 19.31
N GLN A 20 -9.63 4.75 18.53
CA GLN A 20 -8.70 5.75 19.08
C GLN A 20 -9.46 6.92 19.72
N VAL A 21 -10.60 7.31 19.14
CA VAL A 21 -11.47 8.33 19.76
C VAL A 21 -11.99 7.85 21.11
N TYR A 22 -12.53 6.64 21.19
CA TYR A 22 -13.03 6.08 22.47
C TYR A 22 -11.92 5.79 23.48
N ALA A 23 -10.71 5.47 23.05
CA ALA A 23 -9.58 5.29 23.95
C ALA A 23 -9.18 6.61 24.63
N TRP A 24 -9.35 7.74 23.95
CA TRP A 24 -9.12 9.07 24.52
C TRP A 24 -10.36 9.60 25.26
N GLN A 25 -11.55 9.43 24.70
CA GLN A 25 -12.82 9.94 25.24
C GLN A 25 -13.87 8.81 25.25
N PRO A 26 -13.98 8.02 26.33
CA PRO A 26 -14.91 6.87 26.40
C PRO A 26 -16.38 7.24 26.18
N ASP A 27 -16.81 8.40 26.67
CA ASP A 27 -18.19 8.90 26.56
C ASP A 27 -18.45 9.71 25.29
N PHE A 28 -17.63 9.53 24.24
CA PHE A 28 -17.79 10.27 23.00
C PHE A 28 -19.11 9.96 22.29
N ASP A 29 -19.93 10.99 22.06
CA ASP A 29 -21.14 10.86 21.23
C ASP A 29 -20.79 10.70 19.74
N ARG A 30 -20.96 9.50 19.20
CA ARG A 30 -20.71 9.15 17.80
C ARG A 30 -21.49 10.00 16.79
N ASN A 31 -22.64 10.57 17.20
CA ASN A 31 -23.42 11.46 16.34
C ASN A 31 -22.63 12.71 15.93
N ASN A 32 -21.65 13.11 16.73
CA ASN A 32 -20.74 14.20 16.40
C ASN A 32 -20.00 13.93 15.07
N LEU A 33 -19.50 12.71 14.85
CA LEU A 33 -18.82 12.34 13.59
C LEU A 33 -19.75 12.54 12.39
N THR A 34 -20.98 12.09 12.49
CA THR A 34 -21.96 12.24 11.41
C THR A 34 -22.24 13.72 11.12
N ARG A 35 -22.38 14.56 12.17
CA ARG A 35 -22.58 16.00 12.05
C ARG A 35 -21.37 16.69 11.41
N TRP A 36 -20.15 16.34 11.83
CA TRP A 36 -18.92 16.95 11.31
C TRP A 36 -18.62 16.51 9.88
N ILE A 37 -18.94 15.27 9.50
CA ILE A 37 -18.85 14.81 8.11
C ILE A 37 -19.81 15.61 7.21
N LYS A 38 -21.08 15.77 7.64
CA LYS A 38 -22.08 16.57 6.89
C LYS A 38 -21.65 18.03 6.72
N LYS A 39 -20.90 18.58 7.68
CA LYS A 39 -20.36 19.95 7.63
C LYS A 39 -19.03 20.05 6.86
N GLY A 40 -18.50 18.97 6.30
CA GLY A 40 -17.21 18.94 5.62
C GLY A 40 -15.99 19.11 6.55
N LEU A 41 -16.17 18.97 7.86
CA LEU A 41 -15.10 19.09 8.86
C LEU A 41 -14.30 17.81 9.05
N LEU A 42 -14.86 16.68 8.64
CA LEU A 42 -14.22 15.36 8.64
C LEU A 42 -14.53 14.64 7.32
N VAL A 43 -13.61 13.78 6.93
CA VAL A 43 -13.75 12.87 5.79
C VAL A 43 -13.81 11.44 6.32
N ARG A 44 -14.80 10.66 5.89
CA ARG A 44 -14.83 9.22 6.13
C ARG A 44 -13.96 8.53 5.09
N LEU A 45 -12.97 7.77 5.54
CA LEU A 45 -12.06 7.00 4.67
C LEU A 45 -12.62 5.62 4.38
N ARG A 46 -13.12 4.97 5.42
CA ARG A 46 -13.73 3.64 5.44
C ARG A 46 -14.64 3.56 6.67
N GLN A 47 -15.34 2.44 6.87
CA GLN A 47 -16.03 2.15 8.12
C GLN A 47 -15.06 2.32 9.30
N GLU A 48 -15.43 3.15 10.28
CA GLU A 48 -14.66 3.45 11.49
C GLU A 48 -13.34 4.21 11.31
N TYR A 49 -12.96 4.62 10.09
CA TYR A 49 -11.75 5.39 9.84
C TYR A 49 -12.07 6.78 9.26
N PHE A 50 -11.38 7.79 9.76
CA PHE A 50 -11.62 9.19 9.44
C PHE A 50 -10.31 9.94 9.26
N ALA A 51 -10.36 11.07 8.53
CA ALA A 51 -9.28 12.04 8.42
C ALA A 51 -9.85 13.45 8.38
N PHE A 52 -8.99 14.42 8.53
CA PHE A 52 -9.33 15.84 8.32
C PHE A 52 -9.15 16.20 6.85
N PRO A 53 -10.04 17.07 6.27
CA PRO A 53 -10.01 17.40 4.85
C PRO A 53 -8.76 18.19 4.44
N GLU A 54 -8.08 18.84 5.36
CA GLU A 54 -6.84 19.58 5.10
C GLU A 54 -5.72 18.67 4.56
N TYR A 55 -5.76 17.39 4.90
CA TYR A 55 -4.81 16.38 4.39
C TYR A 55 -5.02 16.03 2.92
N LEU A 56 -6.16 16.40 2.30
CA LEU A 56 -6.41 16.20 0.85
C LEU A 56 -5.39 16.91 -0.04
N ARG A 57 -4.75 17.94 0.46
CA ARG A 57 -3.74 18.72 -0.27
C ARG A 57 -2.32 18.17 -0.16
N ARG A 58 -2.12 17.09 0.61
CA ARG A 58 -0.81 16.47 0.80
C ARG A 58 -0.67 15.29 -0.16
N PRO A 59 0.27 15.33 -1.13
CA PRO A 59 0.33 14.33 -2.21
C PRO A 59 0.52 12.90 -1.68
N ASP A 60 1.39 12.69 -0.68
CA ASP A 60 1.73 11.36 -0.19
C ASP A 60 0.74 10.82 0.86
N PHE A 61 -0.25 11.62 1.23
CA PHE A 61 -1.16 11.25 2.31
C PHE A 61 -2.09 10.08 1.93
N ALA A 62 -2.42 9.94 0.66
CA ALA A 62 -3.18 8.80 0.16
C ALA A 62 -2.44 7.47 0.43
N GLN A 63 -1.11 7.42 0.26
CA GLN A 63 -0.30 6.24 0.57
C GLN A 63 -0.30 5.95 2.08
N TYR A 64 -0.24 6.99 2.92
CA TYR A 64 -0.37 6.83 4.37
C TYR A 64 -1.71 6.21 4.76
N ILE A 65 -2.81 6.67 4.17
CA ILE A 65 -4.14 6.10 4.37
C ILE A 65 -4.14 4.61 4.02
N ALA A 66 -3.52 4.20 2.91
CA ALA A 66 -3.47 2.80 2.48
C ALA A 66 -2.95 1.88 3.59
N ASN A 67 -1.88 2.26 4.29
CA ASN A 67 -1.33 1.49 5.40
C ASN A 67 -2.18 1.56 6.68
N ARG A 68 -3.13 2.47 6.79
CA ARG A 68 -3.91 2.69 8.02
C ARG A 68 -5.28 2.05 8.00
N ILE A 69 -5.98 2.10 6.87
CA ILE A 69 -7.39 1.68 6.78
C ILE A 69 -7.58 0.18 6.65
N TYR A 70 -6.56 -0.60 6.30
CA TYR A 70 -6.63 -2.07 6.12
C TYR A 70 -5.37 -2.76 6.61
N ARG A 71 -5.29 -3.07 7.88
CA ARG A 71 -4.10 -3.61 8.56
C ARG A 71 -4.26 -5.07 8.96
N PRO A 72 -3.18 -5.87 8.89
CA PRO A 72 -1.84 -5.51 8.43
C PRO A 72 -1.75 -5.42 6.91
N SER A 73 -0.99 -4.44 6.39
CA SER A 73 -0.73 -4.27 4.95
C SER A 73 0.53 -3.44 4.70
N TYR A 74 1.10 -3.61 3.54
CA TYR A 74 2.17 -2.76 3.00
C TYR A 74 1.87 -2.42 1.53
N ILE A 75 2.35 -1.27 1.05
CA ILE A 75 2.24 -0.86 -0.36
C ILE A 75 3.17 -1.76 -1.18
N SER A 76 2.69 -2.30 -2.29
CA SER A 76 3.40 -3.24 -3.15
C SER A 76 2.81 -3.22 -4.57
N LEU A 77 3.20 -4.20 -5.40
CA LEU A 77 2.66 -4.36 -6.74
C LEU A 77 2.93 -3.12 -7.60
N HIS A 78 1.99 -2.76 -8.49
CA HIS A 78 2.16 -1.65 -9.43
C HIS A 78 2.52 -0.32 -8.75
N THR A 79 1.93 0.00 -7.60
CA THR A 79 2.28 1.24 -6.88
C THR A 79 3.74 1.27 -6.45
N ALA A 80 4.27 0.15 -5.96
CA ALA A 80 5.67 0.07 -5.57
C ALA A 80 6.59 0.04 -6.80
N LEU A 81 6.26 -0.74 -7.83
CA LEU A 81 7.05 -0.79 -9.06
C LEU A 81 7.14 0.57 -9.76
N SER A 82 6.02 1.29 -9.88
CA SER A 82 5.99 2.65 -10.44
C SER A 82 6.77 3.65 -9.58
N PHE A 83 6.71 3.53 -8.26
CA PHE A 83 7.45 4.39 -7.34
C PHE A 83 8.98 4.26 -7.52
N TYR A 84 9.46 3.05 -7.76
CA TYR A 84 10.89 2.78 -8.03
C TYR A 84 11.28 3.04 -9.49
N GLY A 85 10.35 3.40 -10.36
CA GLY A 85 10.62 3.57 -11.78
C GLY A 85 10.74 2.26 -12.58
N LEU A 86 10.42 1.12 -11.96
CA LEU A 86 10.45 -0.19 -12.61
C LEU A 86 9.41 -0.34 -13.73
N ILE A 87 8.30 0.38 -13.66
CA ILE A 87 7.27 0.44 -14.71
C ILE A 87 7.00 1.88 -15.11
N PRO A 88 6.75 2.16 -16.39
CA PRO A 88 6.52 3.53 -16.89
C PRO A 88 5.13 4.08 -16.53
N GLU A 89 4.19 3.23 -16.17
CA GLU A 89 2.80 3.62 -15.92
C GLU A 89 2.63 4.41 -14.63
N ALA A 90 1.96 5.56 -14.71
CA ALA A 90 1.48 6.28 -13.53
C ALA A 90 0.30 5.51 -12.91
N VAL A 91 0.47 5.01 -11.69
CA VAL A 91 -0.53 4.21 -10.99
C VAL A 91 -1.50 5.10 -10.21
N VAL A 92 -2.74 5.20 -10.66
CA VAL A 92 -3.80 5.99 -10.02
C VAL A 92 -4.35 5.30 -8.75
N GLN A 93 -4.51 3.97 -8.81
CA GLN A 93 -5.00 3.17 -7.69
C GLN A 93 -3.84 2.70 -6.82
N ILE A 94 -3.87 3.02 -5.51
CA ILE A 94 -2.85 2.52 -4.58
C ILE A 94 -3.06 1.03 -4.33
N THR A 95 -2.06 0.24 -4.72
CA THR A 95 -2.05 -1.21 -4.57
C THR A 95 -1.24 -1.63 -3.35
N SER A 96 -1.80 -2.52 -2.55
CA SER A 96 -1.21 -3.03 -1.32
C SER A 96 -1.41 -4.53 -1.18
N VAL A 97 -0.57 -5.14 -0.38
CA VAL A 97 -0.67 -6.56 0.00
C VAL A 97 -1.03 -6.67 1.48
N SER A 98 -1.89 -7.62 1.81
CA SER A 98 -2.41 -7.84 3.16
C SER A 98 -2.66 -9.32 3.43
N THR A 99 -2.66 -9.73 4.70
CA THR A 99 -3.12 -11.07 5.11
C THR A 99 -4.64 -11.18 5.21
N LEU A 100 -5.34 -10.07 5.11
CA LEU A 100 -6.81 -10.03 5.09
C LEU A 100 -7.34 -10.38 3.71
N LYS A 101 -8.65 -10.53 3.57
CA LYS A 101 -9.32 -10.82 2.29
C LYS A 101 -9.03 -9.71 1.26
N THR A 102 -8.94 -10.08 -0.01
CA THR A 102 -8.89 -9.12 -1.12
C THR A 102 -10.05 -8.13 -1.01
N ALA A 103 -9.74 -6.85 -1.11
CA ALA A 103 -10.71 -5.77 -0.96
C ALA A 103 -10.31 -4.53 -1.76
N THR A 104 -11.31 -3.74 -2.13
CA THR A 104 -11.12 -2.44 -2.80
C THR A 104 -11.92 -1.39 -2.05
N PHE A 105 -11.34 -0.21 -1.86
CA PHE A 105 -11.99 0.92 -1.20
C PHE A 105 -11.79 2.17 -2.06
N ARG A 106 -12.78 3.06 -2.00
CA ARG A 106 -12.70 4.38 -2.61
C ARG A 106 -13.11 5.43 -1.59
N ASN A 107 -12.36 6.51 -1.52
CA ASN A 107 -12.68 7.66 -0.69
C ASN A 107 -12.15 8.94 -1.36
N PRO A 108 -12.37 10.14 -0.81
CA PRO A 108 -11.89 11.39 -1.41
C PRO A 108 -10.39 11.51 -1.61
N PHE A 109 -9.59 10.68 -0.96
CA PHE A 109 -8.13 10.66 -1.12
C PHE A 109 -7.66 9.74 -2.25
N GLY A 110 -8.50 8.86 -2.78
CA GLY A 110 -8.16 7.97 -3.88
C GLY A 110 -8.83 6.60 -3.83
N GLU A 111 -8.32 5.72 -4.68
CA GLU A 111 -8.74 4.33 -4.77
C GLU A 111 -7.65 3.41 -4.20
N TYR A 112 -8.07 2.38 -3.50
CA TYR A 112 -7.19 1.46 -2.77
C TYR A 112 -7.55 0.03 -3.12
N SER A 113 -6.56 -0.76 -3.52
CA SER A 113 -6.71 -2.19 -3.77
C SER A 113 -5.79 -2.99 -2.86
N TYR A 114 -6.33 -4.00 -2.22
CA TYR A 114 -5.58 -4.90 -1.35
C TYR A 114 -5.70 -6.31 -1.88
N LYS A 115 -4.57 -6.95 -2.14
CA LYS A 115 -4.50 -8.36 -2.52
C LYS A 115 -4.14 -9.21 -1.31
N SER A 116 -4.83 -10.34 -1.19
CA SER A 116 -4.60 -11.28 -0.07
C SER A 116 -3.36 -12.13 -0.32
N ILE A 117 -2.51 -12.23 0.70
CA ILE A 117 -1.33 -13.11 0.70
C ILE A 117 -1.29 -13.95 1.98
N LYS A 118 -0.62 -15.09 1.95
CA LYS A 118 -0.41 -15.93 3.13
C LYS A 118 0.43 -15.19 4.18
N SER A 119 0.13 -15.37 5.46
CA SER A 119 0.82 -14.68 6.56
C SER A 119 2.34 -14.89 6.56
N GLY A 120 2.82 -16.09 6.23
CA GLY A 120 4.25 -16.38 6.11
C GLY A 120 4.98 -15.64 4.98
N LEU A 121 4.22 -14.98 4.09
CA LEU A 121 4.76 -14.17 2.98
C LEU A 121 4.73 -12.66 3.25
N MET A 122 4.37 -12.23 4.48
CA MET A 122 4.44 -10.84 4.93
C MET A 122 5.87 -10.48 5.37
N PHE A 123 6.76 -10.25 4.40
CA PHE A 123 8.17 -9.86 4.58
C PHE A 123 8.63 -8.99 3.41
N GLY A 124 9.86 -8.50 3.42
CA GLY A 124 10.47 -7.76 2.32
C GLY A 124 9.83 -6.39 2.10
N TYR A 125 9.32 -5.77 3.16
CA TYR A 125 8.86 -4.39 3.18
C TYR A 125 9.56 -3.62 4.29
N GLU A 126 9.75 -2.33 4.07
CA GLU A 126 10.52 -1.46 4.93
C GLU A 126 9.70 -0.23 5.35
N PRO A 127 9.99 0.34 6.52
CA PRO A 127 9.44 1.61 6.92
C PRO A 127 10.10 2.74 6.10
N ARG A 128 9.28 3.54 5.43
CA ARG A 128 9.71 4.74 4.70
C ARG A 128 9.22 5.99 5.43
N PRO A 129 10.12 6.89 5.82
CA PRO A 129 9.73 8.14 6.45
C PRO A 129 9.05 9.06 5.44
N MET A 130 8.00 9.75 5.88
CA MET A 130 7.38 10.87 5.20
C MET A 130 7.98 12.20 5.68
N ALA A 131 7.82 13.25 4.89
CA ALA A 131 8.34 14.59 5.23
C ALA A 131 7.78 15.14 6.56
N ASP A 132 6.62 14.68 6.99
CA ASP A 132 5.96 15.09 8.23
C ASP A 132 6.23 14.16 9.43
N GLY A 133 7.23 13.28 9.33
CA GLY A 133 7.65 12.35 10.38
C GLY A 133 6.81 11.07 10.49
N ARG A 134 5.76 10.91 9.68
CA ARG A 134 5.02 9.65 9.59
C ARG A 134 5.80 8.59 8.82
N THR A 135 5.35 7.35 8.91
CA THR A 135 6.02 6.22 8.27
C THR A 135 5.02 5.43 7.43
N LEU A 136 5.44 5.05 6.23
CA LEU A 136 4.79 4.12 5.33
C LEU A 136 5.46 2.75 5.44
N LEU A 137 4.70 1.68 5.27
CA LEU A 137 5.25 0.35 5.02
C LEU A 137 5.20 0.09 3.51
N PHE A 138 6.36 -0.14 2.92
CA PHE A 138 6.54 -0.18 1.48
C PHE A 138 7.40 -1.37 1.09
N ALA A 139 6.96 -2.16 0.10
CA ALA A 139 7.75 -3.29 -0.41
C ALA A 139 9.08 -2.80 -0.99
N THR A 140 10.14 -3.60 -0.85
CA THR A 140 11.35 -3.41 -1.67
C THR A 140 11.04 -3.71 -3.13
N PRO A 141 11.87 -3.26 -4.10
CA PRO A 141 11.65 -3.53 -5.52
C PRO A 141 11.48 -5.02 -5.81
N GLU A 142 12.38 -5.85 -5.26
CA GLU A 142 12.40 -7.30 -5.43
C GLU A 142 11.11 -7.93 -4.87
N LYS A 143 10.69 -7.47 -3.70
CA LYS A 143 9.44 -7.95 -3.10
C LYS A 143 8.22 -7.54 -3.89
N ALA A 144 8.16 -6.31 -4.36
CA ALA A 144 7.05 -5.82 -5.18
C ALA A 144 6.91 -6.61 -6.48
N LEU A 145 8.03 -6.94 -7.12
CA LEU A 145 8.09 -7.76 -8.32
C LEU A 145 7.61 -9.20 -8.06
N LEU A 146 8.13 -9.82 -7.00
CA LEU A 146 7.71 -11.18 -6.62
C LEU A 146 6.25 -11.25 -6.18
N ASP A 147 5.74 -10.25 -5.45
CA ASP A 147 4.32 -10.15 -5.10
C ASP A 147 3.46 -10.06 -6.35
N LEU A 148 3.88 -9.27 -7.35
CA LEU A 148 3.17 -9.14 -8.62
C LEU A 148 3.08 -10.49 -9.33
N LEU A 149 4.21 -11.14 -9.56
CA LEU A 149 4.27 -12.43 -10.25
C LEU A 149 3.54 -13.54 -9.50
N TYR A 150 3.51 -13.49 -8.16
CA TYR A 150 2.81 -14.46 -7.32
C TYR A 150 1.30 -14.29 -7.36
N LEU A 151 0.82 -13.04 -7.26
CA LEU A 151 -0.61 -12.72 -7.13
C LEU A 151 -1.33 -12.57 -8.47
N TYR A 152 -0.58 -12.40 -9.55
CA TYR A 152 -1.10 -12.32 -10.92
C TYR A 152 -0.52 -13.44 -11.78
N PRO A 153 -1.03 -14.69 -11.65
CA PRO A 153 -0.48 -15.85 -12.31
C PRO A 153 -0.61 -15.86 -13.84
N PHE A 154 -1.30 -14.90 -14.42
CA PHE A 154 -1.39 -14.72 -15.87
C PHE A 154 -0.06 -14.25 -16.50
N TYR A 155 0.84 -13.64 -15.73
CA TYR A 155 2.22 -13.37 -16.16
C TYR A 155 3.05 -14.67 -16.17
N ASP A 156 2.72 -15.61 -17.06
CA ASP A 156 3.32 -16.95 -17.09
C ASP A 156 4.19 -17.19 -18.33
N LYS A 157 3.99 -16.43 -19.41
CA LYS A 157 4.73 -16.50 -20.66
C LYS A 157 5.54 -15.24 -20.91
N GLU A 158 6.51 -15.35 -21.81
CA GLU A 158 7.39 -14.27 -22.22
C GLU A 158 6.61 -13.05 -22.70
N GLU A 159 5.64 -13.25 -23.61
CA GLU A 159 4.78 -12.20 -24.18
C GLU A 159 4.00 -11.39 -23.10
N GLU A 160 3.51 -12.06 -22.04
CA GLU A 160 2.79 -11.40 -20.96
C GLU A 160 3.75 -10.69 -20.00
N LEU A 161 4.95 -11.24 -19.79
CA LEU A 161 6.00 -10.61 -18.96
C LEU A 161 6.59 -9.36 -19.63
N GLU A 162 6.77 -9.37 -20.97
CA GLU A 162 7.21 -8.20 -21.73
C GLU A 162 6.19 -7.05 -21.64
N GLN A 163 4.89 -7.35 -21.51
CA GLN A 163 3.85 -6.33 -21.32
C GLN A 163 4.00 -5.54 -20.02
N LEU A 164 4.75 -6.04 -19.04
CA LEU A 164 5.09 -5.26 -17.85
C LEU A 164 6.00 -4.07 -18.19
N ARG A 165 6.74 -4.13 -19.28
CA ARG A 165 7.62 -3.06 -19.75
C ARG A 165 8.53 -2.56 -18.63
N LEU A 166 9.15 -3.53 -17.91
CA LEU A 166 10.08 -3.18 -16.83
C LEU A 166 11.26 -2.41 -17.42
N ASP A 167 11.72 -1.42 -16.67
CA ASP A 167 12.88 -0.61 -17.04
C ASP A 167 14.14 -1.48 -17.05
N GLU A 168 14.80 -1.56 -18.22
CA GLU A 168 15.95 -2.43 -18.44
C GLU A 168 17.16 -2.01 -17.60
N ASP A 169 17.43 -0.70 -17.53
CA ASP A 169 18.56 -0.16 -16.75
C ASP A 169 18.35 -0.47 -15.27
N TYR A 170 17.13 -0.28 -14.76
CA TYR A 170 16.81 -0.64 -13.38
C TYR A 170 16.98 -2.14 -13.11
N MET A 171 16.50 -2.97 -14.02
CA MET A 171 16.60 -4.43 -13.90
C MET A 171 18.06 -4.90 -13.88
N GLN A 172 18.93 -4.30 -14.67
CA GLN A 172 20.33 -4.70 -14.82
C GLN A 172 21.23 -4.11 -13.73
N GLU A 173 21.02 -2.85 -13.32
CA GLU A 173 21.95 -2.10 -12.49
C GLU A 173 21.48 -1.94 -11.03
N GLU A 174 20.15 -1.78 -10.80
CA GLU A 174 19.61 -1.42 -9.48
C GLU A 174 18.96 -2.60 -8.74
N LEU A 175 18.47 -3.61 -9.48
CA LEU A 175 17.79 -4.76 -8.86
C LEU A 175 18.79 -5.64 -8.10
N ASP A 176 18.57 -5.81 -6.80
CA ASP A 176 19.38 -6.70 -5.95
C ASP A 176 19.01 -8.17 -6.22
N ARG A 177 19.83 -8.83 -7.06
CA ARG A 177 19.61 -10.22 -7.50
C ARG A 177 19.78 -11.22 -6.35
N GLU A 178 20.67 -10.96 -5.41
CA GLU A 178 20.86 -11.82 -4.24
C GLU A 178 19.61 -11.79 -3.36
N ARG A 179 19.12 -10.60 -3.05
CA ARG A 179 17.87 -10.38 -2.31
C ARG A 179 16.66 -10.96 -3.02
N LEU A 180 16.58 -10.81 -4.35
CA LEU A 180 15.52 -11.40 -5.15
C LEU A 180 15.52 -12.93 -5.00
N GLY A 181 16.69 -13.57 -5.10
CA GLY A 181 16.86 -15.02 -4.92
C GLY A 181 16.49 -15.49 -3.51
N GLU A 182 16.94 -14.76 -2.47
CA GLU A 182 16.58 -15.04 -1.08
C GLU A 182 15.05 -14.98 -0.88
N TYR A 183 14.43 -13.91 -1.36
CA TYR A 183 12.99 -13.73 -1.24
C TYR A 183 12.20 -14.76 -2.02
N LEU A 184 12.62 -15.10 -3.24
CA LEU A 184 12.00 -16.15 -4.07
C LEU A 184 11.97 -17.48 -3.34
N GLY A 185 13.08 -17.88 -2.70
CA GLY A 185 13.17 -19.10 -1.90
C GLY A 185 12.16 -19.16 -0.75
N ARG A 186 11.83 -18.00 -0.14
CA ARG A 186 10.83 -17.93 0.94
C ARG A 186 9.39 -18.15 0.47
N PHE A 187 9.07 -17.88 -0.80
CA PHE A 187 7.73 -18.14 -1.35
C PHE A 187 7.44 -19.63 -1.48
N ARG A 188 8.45 -20.48 -1.63
CA ARG A 188 8.31 -21.94 -1.81
C ARG A 188 7.29 -22.31 -2.88
N SER A 189 7.36 -21.64 -4.03
CA SER A 189 6.41 -21.77 -5.14
C SER A 189 7.14 -22.05 -6.46
N LYS A 190 7.11 -23.31 -6.92
CA LYS A 190 7.70 -23.71 -8.21
C LYS A 190 7.15 -22.91 -9.39
N ALA A 191 5.87 -22.52 -9.34
CA ALA A 191 5.27 -21.70 -10.38
C ALA A 191 5.84 -20.28 -10.40
N LEU A 192 6.12 -19.69 -9.22
CA LEU A 192 6.77 -18.40 -9.12
C LEU A 192 8.24 -18.49 -9.57
N GLU A 193 8.96 -19.52 -9.15
CA GLU A 193 10.34 -19.78 -9.58
C GLU A 193 10.44 -19.82 -11.12
N LYS A 194 9.53 -20.56 -11.77
CA LYS A 194 9.48 -20.64 -13.24
C LYS A 194 9.24 -19.26 -13.88
N ARG A 195 8.25 -18.49 -13.39
CA ARG A 195 7.94 -17.12 -13.92
C ARG A 195 9.12 -16.18 -13.74
N THR A 196 9.73 -16.20 -12.56
CA THR A 196 10.91 -15.40 -12.27
C THR A 196 12.08 -15.77 -13.20
N ALA A 197 12.31 -17.06 -13.45
CA ALA A 197 13.36 -17.52 -14.36
C ALA A 197 13.11 -17.05 -15.82
N VAL A 198 11.85 -17.06 -16.28
CA VAL A 198 11.51 -16.52 -17.61
C VAL A 198 11.76 -15.00 -17.64
N LEU A 199 11.33 -14.28 -16.60
CA LEU A 199 11.56 -12.84 -16.48
C LEU A 199 13.06 -12.50 -16.52
N MET A 200 13.88 -13.19 -15.72
CA MET A 200 15.33 -12.97 -15.67
C MET A 200 15.98 -13.21 -17.04
N LYS A 201 15.52 -14.22 -17.79
CA LYS A 201 15.99 -14.49 -19.14
C LYS A 201 15.66 -13.35 -20.12
N ILE A 202 14.45 -12.74 -20.03
CA ILE A 202 14.02 -11.61 -20.88
C ILE A 202 14.98 -10.41 -20.71
N TYR A 203 15.41 -10.15 -19.46
CA TYR A 203 16.27 -9.01 -19.12
C TYR A 203 17.77 -9.37 -19.04
N GLU A 204 18.17 -10.56 -19.53
CA GLU A 204 19.56 -11.04 -19.57
C GLU A 204 20.27 -11.04 -18.19
N LEU A 205 19.58 -11.51 -17.14
CA LEU A 205 20.00 -11.47 -15.74
C LEU A 205 20.39 -12.84 -15.18
#